data_b005c60bd77ef50f9a9f110e6da1e4e8
#
_entry.id   b005c60bd77ef50f9a9f110e6da1e4e8
#
_cell.length_a   1.000
_cell.length_b   1.000
_cell.length_c   1.000
_cell.angle_alpha   90.00
_cell.angle_beta   90.00
_cell.angle_gamma   90.00
#
_symmetry.space_group_name_H-M   'P 1'
#
loop_
_entity.id
_entity.type
_entity.pdbx_description
1 polymer ?
#
loop_
_entity_poly.entity_id
_entity_poly.type
_entity_poly.pdbx_seq_one_letter_code
_entity_poly.pdbx_strand_id
1 'polypeptide(L)'
;MELALKIFQFILSISILVVLHELGHYLPAKWFKTRAEKFFLFFDPWFSLFSMKKINGKWQYKFFSKNQSDTEVIEVNGEKKEVPINIENLPDNDWRKHPESTKWGIGWLPMGGYVKIAGMVDESMDTEQLKKPAEPWEFRSKPAWQRLIIMLGGVTVNFFLAWTIFTSLSFFKGEVFYDNSKIENGISVNEAGQKMGLKPGDKILKIDGKPALSFNNSAINMLFADQVTVMREGKEVTFDINKEGVGEVLKSGGRGYIAPRVPVIVDSAIAGGAKEAGLIKGDKIVGVNGKSIMFFDELATALNENKNKKISLEFIRNGQNQTAEASVDKDGKLGFKIDEAQAMAVLEKAKVTKEFGFFEAVGRGFGRTIESLTQQVKQFKILFNKQTEGYKQVSGPIGIVKMMPTEIDWVAFWSFTAMFSVWLAFLNLLPIPGLDGGHVVFTLWEMITGKPASQKVLEYAQMAGVIFLLSLMVLIFGNDIVKLILDKF
;
A
#
# COMPACT_ATOMS: atom_id res chain seq x y z
N MET A 1 20.32 5.65 12.07
CA MET A 1 19.17 6.30 12.73
C MET A 1 17.93 6.31 11.84
N GLU A 2 18.04 6.71 10.58
CA GLU A 2 16.91 6.78 9.61
C GLU A 2 16.15 5.46 9.41
N LEU A 3 16.87 4.34 9.19
CA LEU A 3 16.23 3.03 9.01
C LEU A 3 15.43 2.59 10.25
N ALA A 4 15.98 2.83 11.44
CA ALA A 4 15.30 2.51 12.69
C ALA A 4 14.00 3.31 12.84
N LEU A 5 13.99 4.58 12.42
CA LEU A 5 12.81 5.44 12.47
C LEU A 5 11.74 4.97 11.47
N LYS A 6 12.14 4.57 10.25
CA LYS A 6 11.23 3.98 9.27
C LYS A 6 10.58 2.70 9.77
N ILE A 7 11.38 1.80 10.36
CA ILE A 7 10.88 0.55 10.95
C ILE A 7 9.93 0.85 12.10
N PHE A 8 10.27 1.80 12.98
CA PHE A 8 9.40 2.19 14.09
C PHE A 8 8.04 2.70 13.60
N GLN A 9 8.01 3.63 12.63
CA GLN A 9 6.76 4.16 12.06
C GLN A 9 5.92 3.03 11.42
N PHE A 10 6.58 2.12 10.70
CA PHE A 10 5.90 0.99 10.07
C PHE A 10 5.27 0.05 11.11
N ILE A 11 6.05 -0.36 12.13
CA ILE A 11 5.56 -1.24 13.21
C ILE A 11 4.43 -0.55 13.98
N LEU A 12 4.56 0.74 14.28
CA LEU A 12 3.52 1.50 14.99
C LEU A 12 2.22 1.54 14.17
N SER A 13 2.30 1.83 12.88
CA SER A 13 1.14 1.84 11.99
C SER A 13 0.45 0.47 11.96
N ILE A 14 1.21 -0.61 11.71
CA ILE A 14 0.65 -1.97 11.70
C ILE A 14 0.06 -2.34 13.06
N SER A 15 0.70 -1.99 14.16
CA SER A 15 0.19 -2.28 15.51
C SER A 15 -1.19 -1.67 15.74
N ILE A 16 -1.37 -0.40 15.36
CA ILE A 16 -2.66 0.29 15.44
C ILE A 16 -3.71 -0.44 14.59
N LEU A 17 -3.37 -0.76 13.35
CA LEU A 17 -4.28 -1.41 12.41
C LEU A 17 -4.73 -2.79 12.90
N VAL A 18 -3.77 -3.60 13.31
CA VAL A 18 -4.02 -4.97 13.76
C VAL A 18 -4.85 -4.99 15.03
N VAL A 19 -4.49 -4.20 16.05
CA VAL A 19 -5.26 -4.16 17.30
C VAL A 19 -6.71 -3.75 17.04
N LEU A 20 -6.94 -2.76 16.21
CA LEU A 20 -8.29 -2.30 15.90
C LEU A 20 -9.05 -3.31 15.04
N HIS A 21 -8.39 -3.97 14.10
CA HIS A 21 -8.95 -5.05 13.30
C HIS A 21 -9.42 -6.20 14.19
N GLU A 22 -8.56 -6.71 15.07
CA GLU A 22 -8.89 -7.79 16.00
C GLU A 22 -9.99 -7.39 16.99
N LEU A 23 -10.01 -6.12 17.42
CA LEU A 23 -11.14 -5.58 18.21
C LEU A 23 -12.45 -5.62 17.43
N GLY A 24 -12.39 -5.46 16.12
CA GLY A 24 -13.55 -5.60 15.23
C GLY A 24 -14.18 -6.99 15.28
N HIS A 25 -13.39 -8.05 15.44
CA HIS A 25 -13.89 -9.42 15.66
C HIS A 25 -14.29 -9.67 17.11
N TYR A 26 -13.48 -9.19 18.04
CA TYR A 26 -13.64 -9.42 19.47
C TYR A 26 -14.94 -8.84 20.01
N LEU A 27 -15.26 -7.58 19.70
CA LEU A 27 -16.41 -6.88 20.25
C LEU A 27 -17.74 -7.56 19.86
N PRO A 28 -18.03 -7.87 18.57
CA PRO A 28 -19.22 -8.62 18.22
C PRO A 28 -19.25 -10.03 18.82
N ALA A 29 -18.09 -10.73 18.88
CA ALA A 29 -18.02 -12.04 19.52
C ALA A 29 -18.50 -11.97 20.97
N LYS A 30 -18.00 -11.01 21.74
CA LYS A 30 -18.44 -10.79 23.14
C LYS A 30 -19.90 -10.36 23.23
N TRP A 31 -20.38 -9.53 22.30
CA TRP A 31 -21.78 -9.11 22.23
C TRP A 31 -22.72 -10.29 22.04
N PHE A 32 -22.36 -11.23 21.15
CA PHE A 32 -23.12 -12.45 20.92
C PHE A 32 -22.82 -13.58 21.92
N LYS A 33 -22.11 -13.28 23.03
CA LYS A 33 -21.73 -14.26 24.05
C LYS A 33 -20.92 -15.42 23.50
N THR A 34 -20.10 -15.15 22.48
CA THR A 34 -19.08 -16.08 22.00
C THR A 34 -17.81 -15.90 22.82
N ARG A 35 -17.19 -17.00 23.22
CA ARG A 35 -15.97 -16.97 24.01
C ARG A 35 -14.79 -16.57 23.11
N ALA A 36 -14.04 -15.54 23.53
CA ALA A 36 -12.75 -15.20 22.98
C ALA A 36 -11.68 -15.60 24.00
N GLU A 37 -10.84 -16.55 23.65
CA GLU A 37 -9.85 -17.17 24.57
C GLU A 37 -8.60 -16.33 24.69
N LYS A 38 -8.11 -15.78 23.54
CA LYS A 38 -6.90 -14.97 23.47
C LYS A 38 -7.15 -13.75 22.61
N PHE A 39 -6.46 -12.65 22.95
CA PHE A 39 -6.36 -11.43 22.16
C PHE A 39 -4.91 -10.96 22.22
N PHE A 40 -4.20 -11.05 21.12
CA PHE A 40 -2.78 -10.77 21.08
C PHE A 40 -2.42 -9.77 19.99
N LEU A 41 -1.67 -8.74 20.37
CA LEU A 41 -0.87 -7.98 19.44
C LEU A 41 0.40 -8.77 19.18
N PHE A 42 0.68 -9.09 17.93
CA PHE A 42 1.76 -9.93 17.47
C PHE A 42 1.61 -11.42 17.87
N PHE A 43 2.18 -12.28 17.04
CA PHE A 43 2.20 -13.71 17.33
C PHE A 43 3.16 -14.03 18.46
N ASP A 44 2.77 -15.01 19.27
CA ASP A 44 3.53 -15.46 20.46
C ASP A 44 3.98 -16.93 20.37
N PRO A 45 4.60 -17.40 19.26
CA PRO A 45 5.07 -18.78 19.22
C PRO A 45 6.07 -19.01 20.36
N TRP A 46 5.82 -20.08 21.14
CA TRP A 46 6.56 -20.53 22.31
C TRP A 46 6.45 -19.67 23.57
N PHE A 47 6.45 -18.33 23.47
CA PHE A 47 6.34 -17.44 24.63
C PHE A 47 5.73 -16.08 24.28
N SER A 48 5.16 -15.44 25.28
CA SER A 48 4.63 -14.05 25.16
C SER A 48 5.58 -13.07 25.85
N LEU A 49 5.82 -11.89 25.27
CA LEU A 49 6.57 -10.82 25.94
C LEU A 49 5.83 -10.31 27.18
N PHE A 50 4.53 -10.12 27.01
CA PHE A 50 3.61 -9.70 28.08
C PHE A 50 2.28 -10.40 27.90
N SER A 51 1.68 -10.79 29.00
CA SER A 51 0.30 -11.29 29.00
C SER A 51 -0.41 -10.94 30.29
N MET A 52 -1.73 -10.75 30.19
CA MET A 52 -2.59 -10.47 31.33
C MET A 52 -3.92 -11.21 31.20
N LYS A 53 -4.48 -11.59 32.35
CA LYS A 53 -5.77 -12.26 32.43
C LYS A 53 -6.50 -11.84 33.70
N LYS A 54 -7.83 -11.67 33.61
CA LYS A 54 -8.63 -11.34 34.78
C LYS A 54 -9.15 -12.62 35.42
N ILE A 55 -8.75 -12.90 36.65
CA ILE A 55 -9.15 -14.10 37.42
C ILE A 55 -9.78 -13.68 38.71
N ASN A 56 -10.98 -14.15 38.98
CA ASN A 56 -11.75 -13.80 40.20
C ASN A 56 -11.83 -12.29 40.47
N GLY A 57 -12.04 -11.52 39.38
CA GLY A 57 -12.14 -10.06 39.44
C GLY A 57 -10.82 -9.31 39.52
N LYS A 58 -9.68 -9.98 39.67
CA LYS A 58 -8.35 -9.37 39.78
C LYS A 58 -7.54 -9.61 38.51
N TRP A 59 -6.79 -8.60 38.05
CA TRP A 59 -5.86 -8.72 36.94
C TRP A 59 -4.57 -9.42 37.42
N GLN A 60 -4.15 -10.45 36.69
CA GLN A 60 -2.85 -11.11 36.83
C GLN A 60 -2.02 -10.82 35.59
N TYR A 61 -0.72 -10.63 35.79
CA TYR A 61 0.24 -10.27 34.74
C TYR A 61 1.38 -11.28 34.71
N LYS A 62 1.84 -11.62 33.51
CA LYS A 62 3.03 -12.45 33.29
C LYS A 62 3.91 -11.80 32.24
N PHE A 63 5.21 -11.78 32.48
CA PHE A 63 6.22 -11.30 31.56
C PHE A 63 7.08 -12.46 31.09
N PHE A 64 7.46 -12.45 29.81
CA PHE A 64 8.30 -13.48 29.17
C PHE A 64 7.83 -14.91 29.50
N SER A 65 6.52 -15.10 29.52
CA SER A 65 5.93 -16.37 29.91
C SER A 65 5.84 -17.35 28.76
N LYS A 66 6.33 -18.60 28.98
CA LYS A 66 6.13 -19.68 28.01
C LYS A 66 4.66 -19.99 27.82
N ASN A 67 4.27 -20.33 26.61
CA ASN A 67 2.94 -20.84 26.33
C ASN A 67 2.76 -22.18 27.01
N GLN A 68 1.67 -22.31 27.77
CA GLN A 68 1.32 -23.54 28.44
C GLN A 68 0.54 -24.41 27.47
N SER A 69 0.91 -25.71 27.35
CA SER A 69 0.13 -26.67 26.59
C SER A 69 -1.18 -27.01 27.32
N ASP A 70 -2.23 -27.22 26.57
CA ASP A 70 -3.50 -27.76 27.07
C ASP A 70 -3.50 -29.31 27.06
N THR A 71 -2.39 -29.92 26.62
CA THR A 71 -2.14 -31.36 26.61
C THR A 71 -0.96 -31.72 27.50
N GLU A 72 -1.00 -32.91 28.12
CA GLU A 72 0.12 -33.53 28.79
C GLU A 72 0.49 -34.85 28.09
N VAL A 73 1.77 -35.21 28.14
CA VAL A 73 2.24 -36.49 27.58
C VAL A 73 2.22 -37.53 28.68
N ILE A 74 1.35 -38.50 28.54
CA ILE A 74 1.33 -39.70 29.43
C ILE A 74 1.87 -40.91 28.70
N GLU A 75 2.55 -41.77 29.43
CA GLU A 75 3.03 -43.03 28.89
C GLU A 75 1.99 -44.13 29.19
N VAL A 76 1.38 -44.67 28.14
CA VAL A 76 0.41 -45.76 28.23
C VAL A 76 0.94 -46.93 27.43
N ASN A 77 1.23 -48.05 28.12
CA ASN A 77 1.79 -49.28 27.53
C ASN A 77 3.12 -49.09 26.77
N GLY A 78 3.99 -48.20 27.26
CA GLY A 78 5.28 -47.91 26.61
C GLY A 78 5.22 -46.95 25.44
N GLU A 79 4.03 -46.48 25.06
CA GLU A 79 3.82 -45.43 24.05
C GLU A 79 3.50 -44.08 24.70
N LYS A 80 4.15 -43.01 24.24
CA LYS A 80 3.84 -41.64 24.65
C LYS A 80 2.58 -41.17 23.93
N LYS A 81 1.53 -40.88 24.68
CA LYS A 81 0.27 -40.34 24.17
C LYS A 81 0.03 -38.97 24.75
N GLU A 82 -0.28 -38.00 23.88
CA GLU A 82 -0.77 -36.70 24.31
C GLU A 82 -2.25 -36.81 24.70
N VAL A 83 -2.54 -36.41 25.94
CA VAL A 83 -3.91 -36.40 26.47
C VAL A 83 -4.24 -34.97 26.95
N PRO A 84 -5.50 -34.53 26.84
CA PRO A 84 -5.92 -33.27 27.41
C PRO A 84 -5.67 -33.24 28.92
N ILE A 85 -5.13 -32.12 29.42
CA ILE A 85 -4.93 -31.92 30.86
C ILE A 85 -6.31 -31.84 31.53
N ASN A 86 -6.46 -32.53 32.67
CA ASN A 86 -7.64 -32.39 33.50
C ASN A 86 -7.61 -31.03 34.21
N ILE A 87 -8.39 -30.09 33.68
CA ILE A 87 -8.47 -28.70 34.15
C ILE A 87 -8.90 -28.63 35.62
N GLU A 88 -9.72 -29.58 36.09
CA GLU A 88 -10.22 -29.59 37.48
C GLU A 88 -9.09 -29.77 38.49
N ASN A 89 -8.04 -30.51 38.13
CA ASN A 89 -6.89 -30.76 38.96
C ASN A 89 -5.86 -29.63 39.02
N LEU A 90 -6.05 -28.57 38.19
CA LEU A 90 -5.15 -27.44 38.19
C LEU A 90 -5.36 -26.54 39.41
N PRO A 91 -4.32 -25.84 39.88
CA PRO A 91 -4.46 -24.82 40.93
C PRO A 91 -5.44 -23.72 40.53
N ASP A 92 -6.13 -23.10 41.47
CA ASP A 92 -7.11 -22.06 41.18
C ASP A 92 -6.53 -20.78 40.57
N ASN A 93 -5.20 -20.59 40.67
CA ASN A 93 -4.46 -19.51 40.03
C ASN A 93 -3.91 -19.89 38.64
N ASP A 94 -4.15 -21.12 38.18
CA ASP A 94 -3.76 -21.51 36.81
C ASP A 94 -4.73 -20.87 35.80
N TRP A 95 -4.18 -20.19 34.82
CA TRP A 95 -4.97 -19.46 33.82
C TRP A 95 -5.83 -20.37 32.94
N ARG A 96 -5.47 -21.64 32.78
CA ARG A 96 -6.22 -22.65 32.00
C ARG A 96 -7.55 -23.03 32.68
N LYS A 97 -7.63 -22.89 34.01
CA LYS A 97 -8.86 -23.14 34.79
C LYS A 97 -9.95 -22.08 34.58
N HIS A 98 -9.61 -20.95 33.92
CA HIS A 98 -10.52 -19.82 33.70
C HIS A 98 -10.71 -19.52 32.20
N PRO A 99 -11.22 -20.48 31.39
CA PRO A 99 -11.35 -20.33 29.94
C PRO A 99 -12.36 -19.24 29.52
N GLU A 100 -13.26 -18.82 30.41
CA GLU A 100 -14.25 -17.74 30.21
C GLU A 100 -13.61 -16.34 30.12
N SER A 101 -12.44 -16.20 30.71
CA SER A 101 -11.68 -14.95 30.74
C SER A 101 -10.69 -14.89 29.59
N THR A 102 -10.75 -13.82 28.79
CA THR A 102 -9.82 -13.61 27.67
C THR A 102 -8.40 -13.37 28.20
N LYS A 103 -7.39 -14.08 27.66
CA LYS A 103 -5.98 -13.78 27.85
C LYS A 103 -5.57 -12.69 26.85
N TRP A 104 -5.15 -11.54 27.34
CA TRP A 104 -4.61 -10.44 26.55
C TRP A 104 -3.10 -10.49 26.56
N GLY A 105 -2.46 -10.11 25.45
CA GLY A 105 -0.99 -10.11 25.46
C GLY A 105 -0.34 -9.46 24.26
N ILE A 106 1.00 -9.43 24.36
CA ILE A 106 1.90 -8.99 23.30
C ILE A 106 2.86 -10.14 23.00
N GLY A 107 2.81 -10.64 21.77
CA GLY A 107 3.77 -11.61 21.25
C GLY A 107 5.10 -10.95 20.90
N TRP A 108 6.08 -11.74 20.53
CA TRP A 108 7.41 -11.26 20.16
C TRP A 108 7.61 -11.14 18.63
N LEU A 109 6.74 -11.77 17.82
CA LEU A 109 6.88 -11.82 16.38
C LEU A 109 5.93 -10.79 15.72
N PRO A 110 6.44 -9.63 15.22
CA PRO A 110 5.62 -8.52 14.73
C PRO A 110 5.08 -8.77 13.31
N MET A 111 4.41 -9.91 13.10
CA MET A 111 3.85 -10.32 11.81
C MET A 111 2.31 -10.35 11.82
N GLY A 112 1.68 -9.51 12.62
CA GLY A 112 0.22 -9.47 12.76
C GLY A 112 -0.21 -9.60 14.21
N GLY A 113 -1.48 -9.83 14.46
CA GLY A 113 -2.07 -10.16 15.75
C GLY A 113 -3.15 -11.19 15.53
N TYR A 114 -3.81 -11.61 16.59
CA TYR A 114 -4.91 -12.55 16.47
C TYR A 114 -5.87 -12.48 17.65
N VAL A 115 -7.12 -12.81 17.37
CA VAL A 115 -8.11 -13.14 18.38
C VAL A 115 -8.55 -14.60 18.24
N LYS A 116 -8.25 -15.44 19.24
CA LYS A 116 -8.71 -16.84 19.25
C LYS A 116 -10.16 -16.89 19.75
N ILE A 117 -11.08 -17.19 18.83
CA ILE A 117 -12.52 -17.34 19.11
C ILE A 117 -12.83 -18.83 19.21
N ALA A 118 -13.44 -19.25 20.32
CA ALA A 118 -13.77 -20.66 20.57
C ALA A 118 -14.70 -21.22 19.48
N GLY A 119 -14.38 -22.45 19.02
CA GLY A 119 -15.18 -23.15 18.00
C GLY A 119 -15.05 -22.58 16.57
N MET A 120 -14.03 -21.79 16.30
CA MET A 120 -13.65 -21.32 14.98
C MET A 120 -12.36 -22.01 14.54
N VAL A 121 -12.26 -22.36 13.26
CA VAL A 121 -10.99 -22.77 12.66
C VAL A 121 -10.23 -21.50 12.33
N ASP A 122 -9.24 -21.18 13.13
CA ASP A 122 -8.37 -20.03 12.94
C ASP A 122 -7.01 -20.44 12.34
N GLU A 123 -6.10 -19.49 12.25
CA GLU A 123 -4.74 -19.68 11.71
C GLU A 123 -3.90 -20.68 12.54
N SER A 124 -4.28 -20.93 13.80
CA SER A 124 -3.60 -21.90 14.66
C SER A 124 -3.87 -23.36 14.28
N MET A 125 -4.89 -23.60 13.41
CA MET A 125 -5.33 -24.94 12.96
C MET A 125 -5.64 -25.90 14.11
N ASP A 126 -6.04 -25.36 15.28
CA ASP A 126 -6.44 -26.15 16.42
C ASP A 126 -7.85 -26.74 16.20
N THR A 127 -7.89 -27.96 15.65
CA THR A 127 -9.14 -28.66 15.31
C THR A 127 -9.60 -29.63 16.39
N GLU A 128 -8.82 -29.84 17.46
CA GLU A 128 -9.17 -30.80 18.52
C GLU A 128 -10.50 -30.44 19.22
N GLN A 129 -10.76 -29.16 19.45
CA GLN A 129 -12.04 -28.68 20.02
C GLN A 129 -13.22 -29.00 19.10
N LEU A 130 -13.01 -29.05 17.80
CA LEU A 130 -14.08 -29.27 16.81
C LEU A 130 -14.56 -30.70 16.74
N LYS A 131 -13.81 -31.66 17.27
CA LYS A 131 -14.21 -33.08 17.35
C LYS A 131 -15.30 -33.33 18.39
N LYS A 132 -15.50 -32.39 19.33
CA LYS A 132 -16.52 -32.46 20.38
C LYS A 132 -17.84 -31.83 19.89
N PRO A 133 -19.00 -32.16 20.51
CA PRO A 133 -20.25 -31.44 20.24
C PRO A 133 -20.09 -29.94 20.45
N ALA A 134 -20.81 -29.15 19.64
CA ALA A 134 -20.73 -27.68 19.71
C ALA A 134 -21.34 -27.15 21.02
N GLU A 135 -20.59 -26.31 21.71
CA GLU A 135 -21.03 -25.67 22.95
C GLU A 135 -21.70 -24.31 22.67
N PRO A 136 -22.64 -23.86 23.51
CA PRO A 136 -23.42 -22.63 23.28
C PRO A 136 -22.56 -21.36 23.17
N TRP A 137 -21.35 -21.34 23.71
CA TRP A 137 -20.40 -20.21 23.66
C TRP A 137 -19.43 -20.29 22.49
N GLU A 138 -19.54 -21.30 21.63
CA GLU A 138 -18.68 -21.44 20.46
C GLU A 138 -19.23 -20.69 19.25
N PHE A 139 -18.33 -20.23 18.37
CA PHE A 139 -18.66 -19.55 17.13
C PHE A 139 -19.56 -20.40 16.22
N ARG A 140 -19.27 -21.70 16.07
CA ARG A 140 -20.04 -22.64 15.25
C ARG A 140 -21.46 -22.91 15.74
N SER A 141 -21.78 -22.60 17.00
CA SER A 141 -23.12 -22.75 17.56
C SER A 141 -24.02 -21.54 17.29
N LYS A 142 -23.42 -20.41 16.81
CA LYS A 142 -24.16 -19.19 16.58
C LYS A 142 -24.89 -19.21 15.25
N PRO A 143 -26.06 -18.54 15.13
CA PRO A 143 -26.74 -18.34 13.85
C PRO A 143 -25.80 -17.71 12.82
N ALA A 144 -25.97 -18.07 11.53
CA ALA A 144 -25.09 -17.62 10.46
C ALA A 144 -24.94 -16.09 10.38
N TRP A 145 -26.01 -15.32 10.62
CA TRP A 145 -25.92 -13.85 10.61
C TRP A 145 -25.02 -13.27 11.73
N GLN A 146 -25.00 -13.91 12.93
CA GLN A 146 -24.10 -13.49 14.01
C GLN A 146 -22.65 -13.80 13.65
N ARG A 147 -22.40 -14.96 13.07
CA ARG A 147 -21.07 -15.34 12.57
C ARG A 147 -20.60 -14.40 11.47
N LEU A 148 -21.48 -14.01 10.57
CA LEU A 148 -21.19 -13.03 9.52
C LEU A 148 -20.77 -11.67 10.12
N ILE A 149 -21.48 -11.17 11.12
CA ILE A 149 -21.13 -9.91 11.78
C ILE A 149 -19.78 -10.01 12.49
N ILE A 150 -19.48 -11.14 13.16
CA ILE A 150 -18.18 -11.35 13.78
C ILE A 150 -17.07 -11.30 12.74
N MET A 151 -17.23 -11.99 11.60
CA MET A 151 -16.21 -12.04 10.55
C MET A 151 -16.03 -10.71 9.82
N LEU A 152 -17.11 -10.00 9.54
CA LEU A 152 -17.03 -8.68 8.92
C LEU A 152 -16.55 -7.57 9.87
N GLY A 153 -16.49 -7.85 11.17
CA GLY A 153 -16.14 -6.87 12.18
C GLY A 153 -14.79 -6.22 11.97
N GLY A 154 -13.74 -7.00 11.70
CA GLY A 154 -12.39 -6.50 11.41
C GLY A 154 -12.34 -5.60 10.17
N VAL A 155 -12.93 -6.06 9.07
CA VAL A 155 -13.03 -5.28 7.82
C VAL A 155 -13.78 -3.97 8.04
N THR A 156 -14.89 -4.03 8.78
CA THR A 156 -15.72 -2.85 9.09
C THR A 156 -14.94 -1.82 9.90
N VAL A 157 -14.24 -2.24 10.94
CA VAL A 157 -13.43 -1.35 11.77
C VAL A 157 -12.31 -0.71 10.95
N ASN A 158 -11.63 -1.46 10.10
CA ASN A 158 -10.59 -0.90 9.23
C ASN A 158 -11.15 0.14 8.24
N PHE A 159 -12.32 -0.09 7.68
CA PHE A 159 -12.99 0.88 6.82
C PHE A 159 -13.30 2.18 7.58
N PHE A 160 -13.91 2.08 8.75
CA PHE A 160 -14.23 3.24 9.59
C PHE A 160 -12.98 3.96 10.10
N LEU A 161 -11.93 3.24 10.42
CA LEU A 161 -10.64 3.82 10.80
C LEU A 161 -10.06 4.68 9.67
N ALA A 162 -9.99 4.14 8.46
CA ALA A 162 -9.51 4.88 7.30
C ALA A 162 -10.36 6.13 7.05
N TRP A 163 -11.69 6.00 7.10
CA TRP A 163 -12.61 7.13 6.97
C TRP A 163 -12.36 8.21 8.03
N THR A 164 -12.23 7.81 9.29
CA THR A 164 -11.95 8.74 10.39
C THR A 164 -10.62 9.46 10.21
N ILE A 165 -9.56 8.75 9.81
CA ILE A 165 -8.24 9.35 9.58
C ILE A 165 -8.29 10.31 8.39
N PHE A 166 -8.87 9.90 7.25
CA PHE A 166 -9.00 10.80 6.10
C PHE A 166 -9.87 12.02 6.39
N THR A 167 -10.95 11.87 7.17
CA THR A 167 -11.76 12.99 7.65
C THR A 167 -10.92 13.94 8.49
N SER A 168 -10.17 13.42 9.46
CA SER A 168 -9.31 14.23 10.33
C SER A 168 -8.22 14.96 9.53
N LEU A 169 -7.57 14.28 8.60
CA LEU A 169 -6.57 14.89 7.72
C LEU A 169 -7.17 16.00 6.85
N SER A 170 -8.34 15.76 6.25
CA SER A 170 -9.01 16.77 5.43
C SER A 170 -9.46 17.97 6.27
N PHE A 171 -9.94 17.77 7.49
CA PHE A 171 -10.39 18.82 8.38
C PHE A 171 -9.24 19.68 8.93
N PHE A 172 -8.16 19.04 9.44
CA PHE A 172 -7.08 19.77 10.12
C PHE A 172 -6.01 20.31 9.17
N LYS A 173 -5.81 19.67 8.02
CA LYS A 173 -4.73 20.00 7.06
C LYS A 173 -5.23 20.45 5.70
N GLY A 174 -6.51 20.22 5.39
CA GLY A 174 -7.02 20.42 4.05
C GLY A 174 -6.41 19.44 3.04
N GLU A 175 -6.55 19.73 1.77
CA GLU A 175 -5.92 19.01 0.67
C GLU A 175 -5.10 19.95 -0.19
N VAL A 176 -3.85 19.58 -0.43
CA VAL A 176 -2.97 20.26 -1.35
C VAL A 176 -2.85 19.42 -2.61
N PHE A 177 -3.16 20.02 -3.75
CA PHE A 177 -2.98 19.41 -5.05
C PHE A 177 -2.52 20.44 -6.08
N TYR A 178 -1.95 19.96 -7.19
CA TYR A 178 -1.55 20.82 -8.30
C TYR A 178 -2.62 20.72 -9.39
N ASP A 179 -3.25 21.85 -9.67
CA ASP A 179 -4.36 21.94 -10.63
C ASP A 179 -3.86 21.76 -12.06
N ASN A 180 -4.32 20.72 -12.75
CA ASN A 180 -3.96 20.45 -14.15
C ASN A 180 -4.27 21.62 -15.09
N SER A 181 -5.34 22.37 -14.82
CA SER A 181 -5.73 23.51 -15.67
C SER A 181 -4.73 24.64 -15.64
N LYS A 182 -3.93 24.75 -14.56
CA LYS A 182 -2.89 25.76 -14.38
C LYS A 182 -1.52 25.36 -14.92
N ILE A 183 -1.38 24.13 -15.46
CA ILE A 183 -0.17 23.69 -16.14
C ILE A 183 -0.26 24.11 -17.61
N GLU A 184 0.03 25.40 -17.87
CA GLU A 184 -0.25 26.08 -19.15
C GLU A 184 0.46 25.43 -20.33
N ASN A 185 1.71 24.95 -20.16
CA ASN A 185 2.53 24.43 -21.25
C ASN A 185 2.32 22.91 -21.49
N GLY A 186 1.38 22.29 -20.75
CA GLY A 186 1.17 20.84 -20.80
C GLY A 186 2.32 20.05 -20.14
N ILE A 187 2.42 18.79 -20.49
CA ILE A 187 3.36 17.84 -19.89
C ILE A 187 4.57 17.58 -20.80
N SER A 188 5.74 17.40 -20.20
CA SER A 188 6.85 16.65 -20.80
C SER A 188 6.64 15.17 -20.52
N VAL A 189 7.07 14.31 -21.45
CA VAL A 189 6.80 12.86 -21.40
C VAL A 189 8.07 12.12 -21.76
N ASN A 190 8.49 11.17 -20.91
CA ASN A 190 9.62 10.30 -21.23
C ASN A 190 9.22 9.18 -22.22
N GLU A 191 10.18 8.35 -22.66
CA GLU A 191 9.94 7.27 -23.64
C GLU A 191 8.84 6.30 -23.20
N ALA A 192 8.80 5.92 -21.92
CA ALA A 192 7.80 5.01 -21.39
C ALA A 192 6.39 5.64 -21.42
N GLY A 193 6.27 6.92 -21.07
CA GLY A 193 5.02 7.67 -21.17
C GLY A 193 4.57 7.87 -22.62
N GLN A 194 5.51 8.06 -23.56
CA GLN A 194 5.19 8.13 -25.00
C GLN A 194 4.65 6.79 -25.51
N LYS A 195 5.19 5.66 -25.05
CA LYS A 195 4.64 4.34 -25.35
C LYS A 195 3.23 4.13 -24.79
N MET A 196 2.84 4.83 -23.73
CA MET A 196 1.45 4.85 -23.28
C MET A 196 0.49 5.58 -24.24
N GLY A 197 1.01 6.36 -25.21
CA GLY A 197 0.24 7.17 -26.15
C GLY A 197 0.25 8.67 -25.84
N LEU A 198 0.90 9.08 -24.73
CA LEU A 198 1.06 10.50 -24.37
C LEU A 198 2.10 11.17 -25.28
N LYS A 199 1.93 12.49 -25.50
CA LYS A 199 2.90 13.30 -26.25
C LYS A 199 3.32 14.51 -25.43
N PRO A 200 4.54 15.01 -25.64
CA PRO A 200 4.96 16.30 -25.09
C PRO A 200 3.97 17.41 -25.49
N GLY A 201 3.61 18.24 -24.54
CA GLY A 201 2.64 19.31 -24.72
C GLY A 201 1.17 18.96 -24.48
N ASP A 202 0.85 17.67 -24.28
CA ASP A 202 -0.52 17.27 -23.91
C ASP A 202 -0.94 17.94 -22.59
N LYS A 203 -2.17 18.45 -22.53
CA LYS A 203 -2.81 18.87 -21.27
C LYS A 203 -3.86 17.83 -20.90
N ILE A 204 -3.74 17.22 -19.73
CA ILE A 204 -4.61 16.11 -19.28
C ILE A 204 -5.96 16.70 -18.88
N LEU A 205 -7.04 16.29 -19.56
CA LEU A 205 -8.41 16.78 -19.31
C LEU A 205 -9.25 15.76 -18.53
N LYS A 206 -9.27 14.49 -18.98
CA LYS A 206 -10.10 13.43 -18.37
C LYS A 206 -9.35 12.11 -18.34
N ILE A 207 -9.65 11.29 -17.34
CA ILE A 207 -9.16 9.91 -17.19
C ILE A 207 -10.36 9.02 -16.97
N ASP A 208 -10.56 7.99 -17.82
CA ASP A 208 -11.77 7.16 -17.84
C ASP A 208 -13.07 8.00 -17.83
N GLY A 209 -13.11 9.08 -18.63
CA GLY A 209 -14.23 10.01 -18.73
C GLY A 209 -14.43 10.97 -17.55
N LYS A 210 -13.67 10.83 -16.45
CA LYS A 210 -13.75 11.70 -15.28
C LYS A 210 -12.76 12.86 -15.37
N PRO A 211 -13.12 14.09 -14.96
CA PRO A 211 -12.20 15.22 -14.97
C PRO A 211 -10.91 14.95 -14.20
N ALA A 212 -9.78 15.26 -14.79
CA ALA A 212 -8.44 15.11 -14.22
C ALA A 212 -8.01 16.42 -13.54
N LEU A 213 -8.51 16.68 -12.34
CA LEU A 213 -8.29 17.96 -11.65
C LEU A 213 -6.88 18.10 -11.07
N SER A 214 -6.31 17.02 -10.53
CA SER A 214 -5.02 17.04 -9.85
C SER A 214 -3.93 16.39 -10.69
N PHE A 215 -2.83 17.11 -10.93
CA PHE A 215 -1.67 16.60 -11.68
C PHE A 215 -1.06 15.34 -11.06
N ASN A 216 -0.82 15.35 -9.73
CA ASN A 216 -0.24 14.20 -9.04
C ASN A 216 -1.14 12.96 -9.12
N ASN A 217 -2.45 13.16 -8.90
CA ASN A 217 -3.41 12.06 -8.99
C ASN A 217 -3.57 11.60 -10.44
N SER A 218 -3.46 12.49 -11.42
CA SER A 218 -3.52 12.12 -12.83
C SER A 218 -2.36 11.22 -13.23
N ALA A 219 -1.14 11.54 -12.79
CA ALA A 219 0.03 10.69 -13.02
C ALA A 219 -0.15 9.28 -12.45
N ILE A 220 -0.77 9.14 -11.28
CA ILE A 220 -1.04 7.83 -10.69
C ILE A 220 -2.21 7.15 -11.40
N ASN A 221 -3.32 7.87 -11.61
CA ASN A 221 -4.55 7.28 -12.13
C ASN A 221 -4.42 6.79 -13.58
N MET A 222 -3.61 7.45 -14.41
CA MET A 222 -3.35 7.02 -15.80
C MET A 222 -2.69 5.64 -15.88
N LEU A 223 -1.91 5.23 -14.88
CA LEU A 223 -1.35 3.87 -14.83
C LEU A 223 -2.43 2.78 -14.72
N PHE A 224 -3.59 3.14 -14.19
CA PHE A 224 -4.70 2.22 -13.91
C PHE A 224 -5.90 2.44 -14.82
N ALA A 225 -5.84 3.45 -15.70
CA ALA A 225 -6.95 3.81 -16.57
C ALA A 225 -6.91 3.03 -17.90
N ASP A 226 -8.06 2.94 -18.54
CA ASP A 226 -8.17 2.39 -19.89
C ASP A 226 -8.06 3.48 -20.94
N GLN A 227 -8.61 4.68 -20.68
CA GLN A 227 -8.62 5.80 -21.61
C GLN A 227 -8.16 7.10 -20.95
N VAL A 228 -7.54 7.96 -21.75
CA VAL A 228 -7.23 9.34 -21.37
C VAL A 228 -7.68 10.31 -22.46
N THR A 229 -8.20 11.46 -22.03
CA THR A 229 -8.54 12.58 -22.89
C THR A 229 -7.57 13.72 -22.59
N VAL A 230 -6.93 14.24 -23.64
CA VAL A 230 -5.96 15.33 -23.55
C VAL A 230 -6.34 16.46 -24.52
N MET A 231 -5.90 17.69 -24.22
CA MET A 231 -5.81 18.73 -25.22
C MET A 231 -4.45 18.63 -25.91
N ARG A 232 -4.44 18.27 -27.16
CA ARG A 232 -3.25 18.10 -28.01
C ARG A 232 -3.34 19.04 -29.21
N GLU A 233 -2.39 19.96 -29.34
CA GLU A 233 -2.36 20.94 -30.43
C GLU A 233 -3.70 21.70 -30.62
N GLY A 234 -4.31 22.06 -29.50
CA GLY A 234 -5.60 22.81 -29.50
C GLY A 234 -6.84 21.95 -29.77
N LYS A 235 -6.71 20.60 -29.90
CA LYS A 235 -7.83 19.69 -30.12
C LYS A 235 -7.97 18.71 -28.96
N GLU A 236 -9.22 18.42 -28.56
CA GLU A 236 -9.50 17.36 -27.59
C GLU A 236 -9.33 16.00 -28.28
N VAL A 237 -8.42 15.17 -27.77
CA VAL A 237 -8.10 13.83 -28.29
C VAL A 237 -8.27 12.82 -27.17
N THR A 238 -9.08 11.79 -27.41
CA THR A 238 -9.25 10.64 -26.52
C THR A 238 -8.58 9.41 -27.16
N PHE A 239 -7.81 8.69 -26.37
CA PHE A 239 -7.12 7.48 -26.82
C PHE A 239 -7.02 6.43 -25.69
N ASP A 240 -6.91 5.16 -26.09
CA ASP A 240 -6.68 4.04 -25.19
C ASP A 240 -5.23 4.03 -24.71
N ILE A 241 -5.02 3.84 -23.42
CA ILE A 241 -3.69 3.75 -22.83
C ILE A 241 -3.06 2.39 -23.18
N ASN A 242 -1.89 2.44 -23.83
CA ASN A 242 -1.14 1.23 -24.15
C ASN A 242 -0.56 0.60 -22.88
N LYS A 243 -0.97 -0.65 -22.59
CA LYS A 243 -0.59 -1.36 -21.37
C LYS A 243 0.88 -1.80 -21.34
N GLU A 244 1.53 -1.97 -22.48
CA GLU A 244 2.98 -2.22 -22.54
C GLU A 244 3.76 -1.00 -22.05
N GLY A 245 3.35 0.21 -22.48
CA GLY A 245 3.91 1.46 -21.98
C GLY A 245 3.73 1.61 -20.47
N VAL A 246 2.56 1.24 -19.94
CA VAL A 246 2.33 1.19 -18.47
C VAL A 246 3.31 0.23 -17.80
N GLY A 247 3.54 -0.95 -18.38
CA GLY A 247 4.52 -1.93 -17.87
C GLY A 247 5.93 -1.34 -17.78
N GLU A 248 6.37 -0.56 -18.78
CA GLU A 248 7.67 0.11 -18.76
C GLU A 248 7.74 1.22 -17.69
N VAL A 249 6.68 1.99 -17.54
CA VAL A 249 6.61 2.98 -16.44
C VAL A 249 6.70 2.30 -15.10
N LEU A 250 6.01 1.18 -14.87
CA LEU A 250 6.08 0.43 -13.62
C LEU A 250 7.48 -0.14 -13.37
N LYS A 251 8.19 -0.64 -14.39
CA LYS A 251 9.58 -1.12 -14.29
C LYS A 251 10.53 0.01 -13.85
N SER A 252 10.28 1.25 -14.24
CA SER A 252 11.06 2.43 -13.83
C SER A 252 10.60 3.05 -12.49
N GLY A 253 9.79 2.33 -11.71
CA GLY A 253 9.31 2.76 -10.39
C GLY A 253 7.97 3.50 -10.40
N GLY A 254 7.26 3.55 -11.52
CA GLY A 254 5.91 4.10 -11.61
C GLY A 254 5.82 5.63 -11.50
N ARG A 255 6.95 6.34 -11.58
CA ARG A 255 7.03 7.80 -11.38
C ARG A 255 7.89 8.45 -12.47
N GLY A 256 7.76 9.78 -12.59
CA GLY A 256 8.63 10.58 -13.46
C GLY A 256 8.44 10.37 -14.96
N TYR A 257 7.40 9.65 -15.36
CA TYR A 257 7.10 9.46 -16.78
C TYR A 257 6.43 10.68 -17.43
N ILE A 258 5.81 11.54 -16.60
CA ILE A 258 5.34 12.88 -16.96
C ILE A 258 5.84 13.90 -15.94
N ALA A 259 6.08 15.12 -16.40
CA ALA A 259 6.40 16.28 -15.59
C ALA A 259 5.76 17.54 -16.25
N PRO A 260 5.58 18.65 -15.51
CA PRO A 260 5.24 19.91 -16.17
C PRO A 260 6.32 20.30 -17.18
N ARG A 261 5.92 20.80 -18.34
CA ARG A 261 6.84 21.36 -19.33
C ARG A 261 7.45 22.65 -18.83
N VAL A 262 8.78 22.73 -18.84
CA VAL A 262 9.53 23.89 -18.33
C VAL A 262 10.56 24.35 -19.33
N PRO A 263 10.87 25.66 -19.40
CA PRO A 263 11.98 26.20 -20.16
C PRO A 263 13.31 25.58 -19.72
N VAL A 264 14.27 25.54 -20.65
CA VAL A 264 15.60 25.00 -20.34
C VAL A 264 16.47 26.12 -19.77
N ILE A 265 16.59 26.14 -18.45
CA ILE A 265 17.49 27.05 -17.74
C ILE A 265 18.58 26.24 -17.07
N VAL A 266 19.82 26.65 -17.29
CA VAL A 266 21.03 25.98 -16.77
C VAL A 266 21.22 26.35 -15.31
N ASP A 267 21.36 25.36 -14.43
CA ASP A 267 21.84 25.57 -13.05
C ASP A 267 23.37 25.50 -12.97
N SER A 268 23.95 24.49 -13.60
CA SER A 268 25.41 24.31 -13.62
C SER A 268 25.87 23.48 -14.81
N ALA A 269 26.97 23.89 -15.44
CA ALA A 269 27.67 23.08 -16.43
C ALA A 269 28.63 22.13 -15.72
N ILE A 270 28.42 20.81 -15.85
CA ILE A 270 29.18 19.78 -15.13
C ILE A 270 30.35 19.28 -15.97
N ALA A 271 30.11 18.96 -17.25
CA ALA A 271 31.08 18.32 -18.14
C ALA A 271 30.73 18.55 -19.61
N GLY A 272 31.58 18.05 -20.51
CA GLY A 272 31.31 17.93 -21.92
C GLY A 272 30.95 19.22 -22.64
N GLY A 273 30.03 19.12 -23.58
CA GLY A 273 29.64 20.25 -24.45
C GLY A 273 29.08 21.46 -23.72
N ALA A 274 28.52 21.31 -22.55
CA ALA A 274 28.04 22.44 -21.75
C ALA A 274 29.21 23.31 -21.26
N LYS A 275 30.33 22.68 -20.86
CA LYS A 275 31.57 23.42 -20.51
C LYS A 275 32.25 23.99 -21.74
N GLU A 276 32.28 23.23 -22.83
CA GLU A 276 32.83 23.71 -24.11
C GLU A 276 32.14 24.97 -24.58
N ALA A 277 30.79 25.00 -24.50
CA ALA A 277 30.00 26.16 -24.83
C ALA A 277 30.06 27.31 -23.78
N GLY A 278 30.78 27.11 -22.70
CA GLY A 278 30.87 28.09 -21.61
C GLY A 278 29.55 28.42 -20.95
N LEU A 279 28.64 27.45 -20.84
CA LEU A 279 27.35 27.66 -20.16
C LEU A 279 27.54 27.94 -18.68
N ILE A 280 26.77 28.88 -18.16
CA ILE A 280 26.75 29.25 -16.74
C ILE A 280 25.32 29.23 -16.20
N LYS A 281 25.21 29.32 -14.88
CA LYS A 281 23.90 29.40 -14.19
C LYS A 281 23.08 30.57 -14.72
N GLY A 282 21.80 30.29 -15.05
CA GLY A 282 20.84 31.27 -15.55
C GLY A 282 20.77 31.35 -17.09
N ASP A 283 21.68 30.71 -17.82
CA ASP A 283 21.55 30.63 -19.28
C ASP A 283 20.28 29.90 -19.69
N LYS A 284 19.47 30.52 -20.54
CA LYS A 284 18.27 29.92 -21.09
C LYS A 284 18.56 29.42 -22.51
N ILE A 285 18.57 28.10 -22.70
CA ILE A 285 18.73 27.50 -24.03
C ILE A 285 17.48 27.73 -24.85
N VAL A 286 17.63 28.28 -26.05
CA VAL A 286 16.53 28.66 -26.94
C VAL A 286 16.64 28.11 -28.36
N GLY A 287 17.76 27.48 -28.74
CA GLY A 287 17.91 26.88 -30.05
C GLY A 287 19.06 25.85 -30.14
N VAL A 288 18.93 24.95 -31.10
CA VAL A 288 19.93 23.97 -31.50
C VAL A 288 19.97 23.90 -33.04
N ASN A 289 21.11 24.19 -33.63
CA ASN A 289 21.31 24.18 -35.07
C ASN A 289 20.26 25.02 -35.85
N GLY A 290 19.88 26.18 -35.32
CA GLY A 290 18.84 27.08 -35.89
C GLY A 290 17.39 26.63 -35.65
N LYS A 291 17.16 25.50 -35.00
CA LYS A 291 15.82 25.03 -34.61
C LYS A 291 15.49 25.62 -33.23
N SER A 292 14.40 26.36 -33.13
CA SER A 292 13.95 26.93 -31.85
C SER A 292 13.61 25.84 -30.84
N ILE A 293 14.06 26.06 -29.60
CA ILE A 293 13.82 25.21 -28.42
C ILE A 293 13.13 26.06 -27.37
N MET A 294 11.93 25.64 -26.96
CA MET A 294 11.22 26.29 -25.85
C MET A 294 11.27 25.48 -24.57
N PHE A 295 11.31 24.17 -24.66
CA PHE A 295 11.19 23.25 -23.53
C PHE A 295 12.26 22.16 -23.53
N PHE A 296 12.45 21.55 -22.35
CA PHE A 296 13.48 20.55 -22.15
C PHE A 296 13.30 19.28 -23.00
N ASP A 297 12.06 18.83 -23.22
CA ASP A 297 11.76 17.68 -24.08
C ASP A 297 12.16 17.92 -25.55
N GLU A 298 12.01 19.14 -26.04
CA GLU A 298 12.45 19.53 -27.38
C GLU A 298 13.99 19.52 -27.48
N LEU A 299 14.67 20.04 -26.43
CA LEU A 299 16.12 19.96 -26.35
C LEU A 299 16.59 18.51 -26.33
N ALA A 300 16.00 17.65 -25.49
CA ALA A 300 16.37 16.26 -25.40
C ALA A 300 16.22 15.52 -26.75
N THR A 301 15.16 15.83 -27.50
CA THR A 301 14.96 15.29 -28.86
C THR A 301 16.04 15.79 -29.81
N ALA A 302 16.32 17.08 -29.82
CA ALA A 302 17.36 17.65 -30.71
C ALA A 302 18.76 17.11 -30.39
N LEU A 303 19.06 16.89 -29.10
CA LEU A 303 20.34 16.28 -28.70
C LEU A 303 20.43 14.81 -29.12
N ASN A 304 19.35 14.03 -28.99
CA ASN A 304 19.33 12.64 -29.43
C ASN A 304 19.55 12.47 -30.96
N GLU A 305 19.02 13.39 -31.75
CA GLU A 305 19.26 13.42 -33.22
C GLU A 305 20.69 13.77 -33.57
N ASN A 306 21.45 14.36 -32.66
CA ASN A 306 22.81 14.84 -32.86
C ASN A 306 23.87 14.16 -31.99
N LYS A 307 23.64 12.91 -31.56
CA LYS A 307 24.62 12.14 -30.80
C LYS A 307 25.97 12.06 -31.49
N ASN A 308 27.04 12.20 -30.71
CA ASN A 308 28.44 12.22 -31.15
C ASN A 308 28.76 13.30 -32.22
N LYS A 309 27.96 14.38 -32.25
CA LYS A 309 28.17 15.49 -33.17
C LYS A 309 28.37 16.81 -32.44
N LYS A 310 29.00 17.76 -33.08
CA LYS A 310 29.01 19.15 -32.69
C LYS A 310 27.74 19.84 -33.18
N ILE A 311 27.17 20.67 -32.32
CA ILE A 311 25.97 21.46 -32.58
C ILE A 311 26.26 22.94 -32.35
N SER A 312 25.50 23.80 -33.04
CA SER A 312 25.38 25.22 -32.70
C SER A 312 24.30 25.35 -31.64
N LEU A 313 24.66 25.77 -30.44
CA LEU A 313 23.77 25.96 -29.33
C LEU A 313 23.44 27.45 -29.15
N GLU A 314 22.18 27.80 -29.19
CA GLU A 314 21.70 29.17 -29.02
C GLU A 314 21.09 29.31 -27.60
N PHE A 315 21.50 30.37 -26.88
CA PHE A 315 21.04 30.60 -25.51
C PHE A 315 20.94 32.12 -25.23
N ILE A 316 20.12 32.45 -24.25
CA ILE A 316 19.98 33.83 -23.75
C ILE A 316 20.73 33.93 -22.44
N ARG A 317 21.68 34.89 -22.38
CA ARG A 317 22.44 35.25 -21.18
C ARG A 317 22.22 36.75 -20.90
N ASN A 318 21.73 37.08 -19.71
CA ASN A 318 21.45 38.45 -19.29
C ASN A 318 20.60 39.22 -20.34
N GLY A 319 19.61 38.55 -20.96
CA GLY A 319 18.72 39.14 -21.98
C GLY A 319 19.31 39.24 -23.37
N GLN A 320 20.55 38.80 -23.61
CA GLN A 320 21.21 38.86 -24.92
C GLN A 320 21.33 37.44 -25.51
N ASN A 321 21.02 37.33 -26.81
CA ASN A 321 21.21 36.08 -27.55
C ASN A 321 22.69 35.83 -27.77
N GLN A 322 23.13 34.62 -27.46
CA GLN A 322 24.48 34.12 -27.67
C GLN A 322 24.42 32.78 -28.38
N THR A 323 25.49 32.47 -29.11
CA THR A 323 25.66 31.19 -29.83
C THR A 323 27.03 30.65 -29.49
N ALA A 324 27.13 29.33 -29.24
CA ALA A 324 28.37 28.63 -29.01
C ALA A 324 28.33 27.21 -29.61
N GLU A 325 29.49 26.68 -29.98
CA GLU A 325 29.60 25.26 -30.32
C GLU A 325 29.59 24.40 -29.06
N ALA A 326 28.91 23.27 -29.12
CA ALA A 326 28.84 22.26 -28.06
C ALA A 326 28.91 20.85 -28.63
N SER A 327 29.64 19.96 -27.99
CA SER A 327 29.71 18.55 -28.36
C SER A 327 28.61 17.76 -27.63
N VAL A 328 27.80 17.02 -28.36
CA VAL A 328 26.82 16.09 -27.80
C VAL A 328 27.50 14.74 -27.60
N ASP A 329 27.37 14.15 -26.39
CA ASP A 329 27.95 12.85 -26.11
C ASP A 329 27.21 11.68 -26.79
N LYS A 330 27.72 10.46 -26.60
CA LYS A 330 27.11 9.23 -27.14
C LYS A 330 25.71 8.95 -26.62
N ASP A 331 25.39 9.48 -25.46
CA ASP A 331 24.09 9.28 -24.77
C ASP A 331 23.10 10.43 -25.09
N GLY A 332 23.47 11.40 -25.92
CA GLY A 332 22.65 12.54 -26.28
C GLY A 332 22.60 13.61 -25.16
N LYS A 333 23.69 13.78 -24.42
CA LYS A 333 23.78 14.74 -23.31
C LYS A 333 24.81 15.82 -23.60
N LEU A 334 24.57 17.02 -23.04
CA LEU A 334 25.52 18.15 -23.06
C LEU A 334 26.34 18.26 -21.77
N GLY A 335 25.89 17.64 -20.66
CA GLY A 335 26.58 17.66 -19.39
C GLY A 335 26.31 18.90 -18.54
N PHE A 336 25.07 19.34 -18.44
CA PHE A 336 24.62 20.37 -17.51
C PHE A 336 23.47 19.85 -16.63
N LYS A 337 23.25 20.56 -15.49
CA LYS A 337 22.04 20.41 -14.69
C LYS A 337 21.05 21.49 -15.03
N ILE A 338 19.76 21.10 -15.09
CA ILE A 338 18.65 22.05 -15.23
C ILE A 338 18.36 22.70 -13.88
N ASP A 339 17.93 23.93 -13.91
CA ASP A 339 17.37 24.58 -12.73
C ASP A 339 16.00 23.98 -12.37
N GLU A 340 16.02 23.05 -11.42
CA GLU A 340 14.80 22.38 -10.92
C GLU A 340 13.81 23.37 -10.28
N ALA A 341 14.28 24.55 -9.86
CA ALA A 341 13.41 25.61 -9.33
C ALA A 341 12.34 26.05 -10.35
N GLN A 342 12.62 25.91 -11.66
CA GLN A 342 11.63 26.21 -12.70
C GLN A 342 10.44 25.24 -12.67
N ALA A 343 10.69 23.95 -12.51
CA ALA A 343 9.63 22.95 -12.39
C ALA A 343 8.82 23.17 -11.10
N MET A 344 9.52 23.48 -10.01
CA MET A 344 8.88 23.81 -8.74
C MET A 344 8.04 25.09 -8.83
N ALA A 345 8.52 26.11 -9.55
CA ALA A 345 7.77 27.37 -9.74
C ALA A 345 6.47 27.14 -10.52
N VAL A 346 6.48 26.27 -11.55
CA VAL A 346 5.25 25.91 -12.29
C VAL A 346 4.28 25.19 -11.36
N LEU A 347 4.77 24.24 -10.56
CA LEU A 347 3.94 23.51 -9.61
C LEU A 347 3.41 24.44 -8.50
N GLU A 348 4.22 25.35 -7.96
CA GLU A 348 3.74 26.31 -6.95
C GLU A 348 2.63 27.24 -7.49
N LYS A 349 2.71 27.67 -8.75
CA LYS A 349 1.63 28.43 -9.40
C LYS A 349 0.36 27.59 -9.59
N ALA A 350 0.52 26.28 -9.83
CA ALA A 350 -0.59 25.35 -9.98
C ALA A 350 -1.14 24.84 -8.63
N LYS A 351 -0.46 25.11 -7.54
CA LYS A 351 -0.83 24.65 -6.20
C LYS A 351 -2.17 25.26 -5.77
N VAL A 352 -3.03 24.37 -5.30
CA VAL A 352 -4.31 24.72 -4.70
C VAL A 352 -4.38 24.05 -3.33
N THR A 353 -4.64 24.84 -2.32
CA THR A 353 -4.96 24.33 -0.97
C THR A 353 -6.46 24.49 -0.78
N LYS A 354 -7.14 23.38 -0.55
CA LYS A 354 -8.57 23.36 -0.26
C LYS A 354 -8.77 22.99 1.21
N GLU A 355 -9.35 23.91 1.96
CA GLU A 355 -9.78 23.68 3.34
C GLU A 355 -11.23 23.18 3.35
N PHE A 356 -11.59 22.40 4.34
CA PHE A 356 -12.92 21.80 4.48
C PHE A 356 -13.50 22.12 5.85
N GLY A 357 -14.76 22.53 5.89
CA GLY A 357 -15.54 22.55 7.12
C GLY A 357 -15.78 21.12 7.64
N PHE A 358 -16.17 20.98 8.91
CA PHE A 358 -16.30 19.65 9.54
C PHE A 358 -17.16 18.67 8.72
N PHE A 359 -18.37 19.06 8.33
CA PHE A 359 -19.27 18.17 7.57
C PHE A 359 -18.75 17.89 6.14
N GLU A 360 -18.12 18.89 5.52
CA GLU A 360 -17.44 18.67 4.23
C GLU A 360 -16.27 17.67 4.36
N ALA A 361 -15.48 17.80 5.42
CA ALA A 361 -14.37 16.90 5.70
C ALA A 361 -14.85 15.45 5.94
N VAL A 362 -16.00 15.24 6.61
CA VAL A 362 -16.62 13.91 6.77
C VAL A 362 -16.98 13.32 5.41
N GLY A 363 -17.64 14.08 4.55
CA GLY A 363 -17.97 13.65 3.18
C GLY A 363 -16.73 13.40 2.32
N ARG A 364 -15.73 14.28 2.43
CA ARG A 364 -14.47 14.15 1.69
C ARG A 364 -13.65 12.92 2.16
N GLY A 365 -13.58 12.69 3.48
CA GLY A 365 -12.92 11.52 4.05
C GLY A 365 -13.55 10.21 3.58
N PHE A 366 -14.89 10.15 3.53
CA PHE A 366 -15.60 9.01 2.93
C PHE A 366 -15.23 8.83 1.45
N GLY A 367 -15.28 9.90 0.66
CA GLY A 367 -14.88 9.89 -0.74
C GLY A 367 -13.46 9.35 -0.93
N ARG A 368 -12.48 9.81 -0.14
CA ARG A 368 -11.09 9.34 -0.19
C ARG A 368 -10.97 7.86 0.17
N THR A 369 -11.77 7.37 1.11
CA THR A 369 -11.79 5.94 1.47
C THR A 369 -12.27 5.10 0.28
N ILE A 370 -13.36 5.51 -0.37
CA ILE A 370 -13.88 4.83 -1.57
C ILE A 370 -12.93 4.95 -2.76
N GLU A 371 -12.32 6.12 -2.98
CA GLU A 371 -11.28 6.34 -4.01
C GLU A 371 -10.11 5.38 -3.79
N SER A 372 -9.62 5.26 -2.53
CA SER A 372 -8.54 4.35 -2.16
C SER A 372 -8.92 2.89 -2.41
N LEU A 373 -10.13 2.47 -2.02
CA LEU A 373 -10.64 1.11 -2.28
C LEU A 373 -10.72 0.83 -3.79
N THR A 374 -11.24 1.79 -4.57
CA THR A 374 -11.34 1.66 -6.02
C THR A 374 -9.95 1.53 -6.67
N GLN A 375 -8.97 2.28 -6.18
CA GLN A 375 -7.59 2.16 -6.63
C GLN A 375 -7.01 0.78 -6.34
N GLN A 376 -7.31 0.16 -5.18
CA GLN A 376 -6.87 -1.20 -4.87
C GLN A 376 -7.40 -2.21 -5.88
N VAL A 377 -8.70 -2.13 -6.21
CA VAL A 377 -9.30 -3.00 -7.24
C VAL A 377 -8.59 -2.84 -8.60
N LYS A 378 -8.30 -1.58 -8.99
CA LYS A 378 -7.57 -1.29 -10.25
C LYS A 378 -6.14 -1.83 -10.22
N GLN A 379 -5.42 -1.64 -9.10
CA GLN A 379 -4.06 -2.19 -8.90
C GLN A 379 -4.06 -3.72 -9.01
N PHE A 380 -5.06 -4.37 -8.44
CA PHE A 380 -5.21 -5.83 -8.51
C PHE A 380 -5.39 -6.31 -9.95
N LYS A 381 -6.15 -5.57 -10.79
CA LYS A 381 -6.26 -5.88 -12.24
C LYS A 381 -4.92 -5.82 -12.96
N ILE A 382 -4.09 -4.82 -12.66
CA ILE A 382 -2.76 -4.66 -13.27
C ILE A 382 -1.82 -5.78 -12.85
N LEU A 383 -1.90 -6.22 -11.59
CA LEU A 383 -1.10 -7.31 -11.08
C LEU A 383 -1.25 -8.59 -11.92
N PHE A 384 -2.47 -8.88 -12.39
CA PHE A 384 -2.76 -10.06 -13.21
C PHE A 384 -2.71 -9.81 -14.72
N ASN A 385 -2.42 -8.59 -15.16
CA ASN A 385 -2.30 -8.28 -16.57
C ASN A 385 -0.91 -8.66 -17.10
N LYS A 386 -0.86 -9.57 -18.09
CA LYS A 386 0.38 -10.06 -18.70
C LYS A 386 1.19 -8.96 -19.40
N GLN A 387 0.52 -7.97 -20.00
CA GLN A 387 1.17 -6.88 -20.74
C GLN A 387 1.90 -5.90 -19.82
N THR A 388 1.35 -5.64 -18.64
CA THR A 388 1.97 -4.74 -17.65
C THR A 388 3.07 -5.40 -16.84
N GLU A 389 3.12 -6.74 -16.78
CA GLU A 389 3.99 -7.53 -15.89
C GLU A 389 4.00 -7.02 -14.44
N GLY A 390 2.85 -6.47 -13.99
CA GLY A 390 2.72 -5.82 -12.68
C GLY A 390 3.12 -6.71 -11.49
N TYR A 391 2.97 -8.03 -11.62
CA TYR A 391 3.39 -8.98 -10.59
C TYR A 391 4.90 -8.92 -10.27
N LYS A 392 5.75 -8.50 -11.22
CA LYS A 392 7.20 -8.31 -11.02
C LYS A 392 7.51 -7.08 -10.15
N GLN A 393 6.56 -6.15 -10.03
CA GLN A 393 6.74 -4.89 -9.31
C GLN A 393 6.19 -4.92 -7.88
N VAL A 394 5.61 -6.05 -7.47
CA VAL A 394 5.13 -6.20 -6.09
C VAL A 394 6.30 -6.02 -5.13
N SER A 395 6.11 -5.12 -4.18
CA SER A 395 7.05 -4.89 -3.09
C SER A 395 6.53 -5.55 -1.82
N GLY A 396 7.41 -6.24 -1.13
CA GLY A 396 7.12 -6.81 0.17
C GLY A 396 7.36 -5.81 1.31
N PRO A 397 7.35 -6.28 2.56
CA PRO A 397 7.51 -5.44 3.74
C PRO A 397 8.77 -4.57 3.72
N ILE A 398 9.86 -5.07 3.15
CA ILE A 398 11.13 -4.31 3.04
C ILE A 398 10.96 -3.12 2.09
N GLY A 399 10.30 -3.34 0.95
CA GLY A 399 9.99 -2.28 0.00
C GLY A 399 9.05 -1.22 0.61
N ILE A 400 8.06 -1.65 1.38
CA ILE A 400 7.11 -0.75 2.07
C ILE A 400 7.84 0.11 3.12
N VAL A 401 8.74 -0.49 3.93
CA VAL A 401 9.56 0.25 4.91
C VAL A 401 10.43 1.31 4.22
N LYS A 402 11.00 1.01 3.04
CA LYS A 402 11.77 2.00 2.26
C LYS A 402 10.94 3.24 1.88
N MET A 403 9.61 3.11 1.73
CA MET A 403 8.70 4.21 1.37
C MET A 403 8.36 5.12 2.55
N MET A 404 8.64 4.69 3.80
CA MET A 404 8.40 5.51 4.98
C MET A 404 9.31 6.74 5.00
N PRO A 405 8.84 7.90 5.52
CA PRO A 405 9.65 9.10 5.68
C PRO A 405 10.89 8.85 6.55
N THR A 406 11.98 9.56 6.27
CA THR A 406 13.21 9.56 7.08
C THR A 406 13.06 10.35 8.37
N GLU A 407 12.04 11.19 8.44
CA GLU A 407 11.68 12.01 9.61
C GLU A 407 10.24 11.70 10.04
N ILE A 408 9.84 12.10 11.23
CA ILE A 408 8.47 11.94 11.71
C ILE A 408 7.60 13.01 11.06
N ASP A 409 6.92 12.65 9.99
CA ASP A 409 5.84 13.40 9.37
C ASP A 409 4.49 12.77 9.73
N TRP A 410 3.77 13.39 10.67
CA TRP A 410 2.48 12.87 11.12
C TRP A 410 1.41 12.86 10.03
N VAL A 411 1.47 13.75 9.05
CA VAL A 411 0.53 13.75 7.92
C VAL A 411 0.80 12.56 7.01
N ALA A 412 2.06 12.32 6.69
CA ALA A 412 2.49 11.16 5.91
C ALA A 412 2.19 9.86 6.66
N PHE A 413 2.50 9.79 7.97
CA PHE A 413 2.23 8.63 8.82
C PHE A 413 0.75 8.25 8.83
N TRP A 414 -0.14 9.21 9.14
CA TRP A 414 -1.58 8.93 9.17
C TRP A 414 -2.17 8.67 7.78
N SER A 415 -1.66 9.34 6.74
CA SER A 415 -2.07 9.06 5.36
C SER A 415 -1.73 7.64 4.95
N PHE A 416 -0.50 7.19 5.28
CA PHE A 416 -0.08 5.81 5.08
C PHE A 416 -0.95 4.83 5.88
N THR A 417 -1.19 5.11 7.17
CA THR A 417 -2.02 4.27 8.04
C THR A 417 -3.44 4.12 7.50
N ALA A 418 -4.06 5.22 7.04
CA ALA A 418 -5.39 5.17 6.43
C ALA A 418 -5.43 4.34 5.15
N MET A 419 -4.44 4.56 4.25
CA MET A 419 -4.33 3.79 3.01
C MET A 419 -4.12 2.31 3.30
N PHE A 420 -3.26 1.98 4.27
CA PHE A 420 -2.96 0.60 4.65
C PHE A 420 -4.16 -0.07 5.34
N SER A 421 -4.97 0.72 6.09
CA SER A 421 -6.24 0.25 6.66
C SER A 421 -7.25 -0.17 5.59
N VAL A 422 -7.39 0.63 4.52
CA VAL A 422 -8.22 0.25 3.36
C VAL A 422 -7.67 -1.01 2.68
N TRP A 423 -6.35 -1.10 2.58
CA TRP A 423 -5.69 -2.26 1.97
C TRP A 423 -5.97 -3.54 2.75
N LEU A 424 -5.83 -3.47 4.07
CA LEU A 424 -6.10 -4.60 4.96
C LEU A 424 -7.59 -5.00 4.90
N ALA A 425 -8.51 -4.02 4.89
CA ALA A 425 -9.93 -4.28 4.70
C ALA A 425 -10.23 -4.96 3.36
N PHE A 426 -9.62 -4.50 2.28
CA PHE A 426 -9.79 -5.08 0.94
C PHE A 426 -9.26 -6.51 0.87
N LEU A 427 -8.04 -6.76 1.32
CA LEU A 427 -7.43 -8.09 1.29
C LEU A 427 -8.22 -9.09 2.13
N ASN A 428 -8.62 -8.70 3.34
CA ASN A 428 -9.41 -9.57 4.23
C ASN A 428 -10.85 -9.81 3.72
N LEU A 429 -11.35 -9.00 2.80
CA LEU A 429 -12.65 -9.24 2.16
C LEU A 429 -12.56 -10.19 0.95
N LEU A 430 -11.35 -10.47 0.44
CA LEU A 430 -11.20 -11.41 -0.68
C LEU A 430 -11.67 -12.82 -0.28
N PRO A 431 -12.30 -13.57 -1.21
CA PRO A 431 -12.80 -14.92 -0.94
C PRO A 431 -11.67 -15.96 -0.88
N ILE A 432 -10.65 -15.68 -0.06
CA ILE A 432 -9.48 -16.54 0.11
C ILE A 432 -9.60 -17.24 1.46
N PRO A 433 -9.69 -18.58 1.52
CA PRO A 433 -9.63 -19.31 2.78
C PRO A 433 -8.32 -18.98 3.51
N GLY A 434 -8.38 -18.82 4.82
CA GLY A 434 -7.25 -18.28 5.60
C GLY A 434 -7.33 -16.79 5.88
N LEU A 435 -8.26 -16.08 5.22
CA LEU A 435 -8.65 -14.70 5.51
C LEU A 435 -10.11 -14.65 5.93
N ASP A 436 -10.55 -13.54 6.53
CA ASP A 436 -11.96 -13.36 6.97
C ASP A 436 -12.96 -13.58 5.86
N GLY A 437 -12.64 -13.12 4.63
CA GLY A 437 -13.47 -13.28 3.45
C GLY A 437 -13.75 -14.72 3.08
N GLY A 438 -12.85 -15.64 3.39
CA GLY A 438 -13.10 -17.08 3.24
C GLY A 438 -14.24 -17.55 4.14
N HIS A 439 -14.22 -17.16 5.41
CA HIS A 439 -15.31 -17.46 6.36
C HIS A 439 -16.61 -16.76 5.99
N VAL A 440 -16.55 -15.53 5.50
CA VAL A 440 -17.72 -14.79 4.99
C VAL A 440 -18.39 -15.56 3.86
N VAL A 441 -17.63 -16.08 2.88
CA VAL A 441 -18.20 -16.86 1.76
C VAL A 441 -18.92 -18.12 2.25
N PHE A 442 -18.32 -18.90 3.15
CA PHE A 442 -18.96 -20.10 3.70
C PHE A 442 -20.21 -19.75 4.51
N THR A 443 -20.19 -18.66 5.26
CA THR A 443 -21.33 -18.21 6.04
C THR A 443 -22.47 -17.72 5.14
N LEU A 444 -22.16 -16.97 4.07
CA LEU A 444 -23.15 -16.56 3.08
C LEU A 444 -23.75 -17.76 2.34
N TRP A 445 -22.92 -18.74 1.98
CA TRP A 445 -23.40 -19.99 1.39
C TRP A 445 -24.43 -20.68 2.30
N GLU A 446 -24.14 -20.78 3.59
CA GLU A 446 -25.10 -21.35 4.55
C GLU A 446 -26.38 -20.54 4.65
N MET A 447 -26.30 -19.20 4.66
CA MET A 447 -27.48 -18.33 4.69
C MET A 447 -28.38 -18.51 3.45
N ILE A 448 -27.79 -18.77 2.30
CA ILE A 448 -28.53 -18.94 1.03
C ILE A 448 -29.09 -20.36 0.93
N THR A 449 -28.31 -21.37 1.28
CA THR A 449 -28.69 -22.80 1.06
C THR A 449 -29.39 -23.43 2.26
N GLY A 450 -29.31 -22.80 3.44
CA GLY A 450 -29.79 -23.36 4.70
C GLY A 450 -28.94 -24.50 5.23
N LYS A 451 -27.79 -24.81 4.60
CA LYS A 451 -26.92 -25.94 4.98
C LYS A 451 -25.50 -25.43 5.20
N PRO A 452 -24.92 -25.64 6.41
CA PRO A 452 -23.52 -25.30 6.65
C PRO A 452 -22.59 -26.19 5.81
N ALA A 453 -21.44 -25.66 5.43
CA ALA A 453 -20.36 -26.45 4.86
C ALA A 453 -19.89 -27.50 5.87
N SER A 454 -19.53 -28.69 5.37
CA SER A 454 -19.01 -29.73 6.28
C SER A 454 -17.70 -29.29 6.89
N GLN A 455 -17.44 -29.73 8.13
CA GLN A 455 -16.20 -29.40 8.85
C GLN A 455 -14.94 -29.76 8.04
N LYS A 456 -14.94 -30.93 7.38
CA LYS A 456 -13.83 -31.34 6.50
C LYS A 456 -13.57 -30.35 5.37
N VAL A 457 -14.63 -29.80 4.74
CA VAL A 457 -14.49 -28.82 3.68
C VAL A 457 -13.87 -27.52 4.23
N LEU A 458 -14.30 -27.08 5.41
CA LEU A 458 -13.74 -25.88 6.05
C LEU A 458 -12.25 -26.08 6.39
N GLU A 459 -11.88 -27.23 6.98
CA GLU A 459 -10.50 -27.58 7.33
C GLU A 459 -9.60 -27.65 6.08
N TYR A 460 -10.02 -28.33 5.02
CA TYR A 460 -9.24 -28.42 3.78
C TYR A 460 -9.11 -27.06 3.08
N ALA A 461 -10.20 -26.29 3.03
CA ALA A 461 -10.16 -24.96 2.46
C ALA A 461 -9.19 -24.07 3.25
N GLN A 462 -9.28 -24.05 4.59
CA GLN A 462 -8.38 -23.30 5.45
C GLN A 462 -6.91 -23.68 5.24
N MET A 463 -6.62 -24.98 5.23
CA MET A 463 -5.26 -25.50 4.98
C MET A 463 -4.72 -25.05 3.62
N ALA A 464 -5.54 -25.19 2.56
CA ALA A 464 -5.16 -24.73 1.21
C ALA A 464 -4.90 -23.21 1.17
N GLY A 465 -5.73 -22.42 1.86
CA GLY A 465 -5.56 -20.98 1.97
C GLY A 465 -4.28 -20.59 2.70
N VAL A 466 -3.99 -21.22 3.82
CA VAL A 466 -2.74 -21.00 4.59
C VAL A 466 -1.51 -21.35 3.74
N ILE A 467 -1.51 -22.49 3.05
CA ILE A 467 -0.41 -22.89 2.16
C ILE A 467 -0.24 -21.87 1.03
N PHE A 468 -1.34 -21.41 0.43
CA PHE A 468 -1.32 -20.37 -0.61
C PHE A 468 -0.71 -19.06 -0.08
N LEU A 469 -1.17 -18.58 1.08
CA LEU A 469 -0.67 -17.34 1.68
C LEU A 469 0.82 -17.44 2.07
N LEU A 470 1.25 -18.57 2.64
CA LEU A 470 2.66 -18.81 2.96
C LEU A 470 3.51 -18.85 1.68
N SER A 471 3.04 -19.50 0.62
CA SER A 471 3.73 -19.53 -0.67
C SER A 471 3.87 -18.13 -1.28
N LEU A 472 2.80 -17.33 -1.23
CA LEU A 472 2.82 -15.96 -1.69
C LEU A 472 3.79 -15.10 -0.86
N MET A 473 3.81 -15.28 0.45
CA MET A 473 4.74 -14.59 1.35
C MET A 473 6.20 -14.91 0.99
N VAL A 474 6.53 -16.19 0.79
CA VAL A 474 7.89 -16.61 0.38
C VAL A 474 8.28 -15.98 -0.96
N LEU A 475 7.37 -15.92 -1.93
CA LEU A 475 7.62 -15.28 -3.24
C LEU A 475 7.88 -13.77 -3.09
N ILE A 476 7.07 -13.07 -2.28
CA ILE A 476 7.19 -11.62 -2.08
C ILE A 476 8.48 -11.28 -1.34
N PHE A 477 8.80 -11.98 -0.24
CA PHE A 477 10.06 -11.79 0.49
C PHE A 477 11.27 -12.16 -0.37
N GLY A 478 11.19 -13.26 -1.13
CA GLY A 478 12.23 -13.65 -2.07
C GLY A 478 12.52 -12.57 -3.10
N ASN A 479 11.46 -11.96 -3.67
CA ASN A 479 11.59 -10.85 -4.61
C ASN A 479 12.24 -9.61 -3.97
N ASP A 480 11.87 -9.26 -2.73
CA ASP A 480 12.49 -8.16 -2.00
C ASP A 480 13.99 -8.39 -1.76
N ILE A 481 14.37 -9.61 -1.38
CA ILE A 481 15.78 -9.98 -1.16
C ILE A 481 16.57 -9.91 -2.48
N VAL A 482 16.03 -10.44 -3.58
CA VAL A 482 16.66 -10.36 -4.90
C VAL A 482 16.87 -8.91 -5.32
N LYS A 483 15.87 -8.04 -5.16
CA LYS A 483 16.00 -6.60 -5.45
C LYS A 483 17.07 -5.93 -4.58
N LEU A 484 17.15 -6.27 -3.28
CA LEU A 484 18.20 -5.75 -2.40
C LEU A 484 19.61 -6.16 -2.81
N ILE A 485 19.77 -7.37 -3.34
CA ILE A 485 21.06 -7.85 -3.83
C ILE A 485 21.43 -7.12 -5.13
N LEU A 486 20.48 -7.02 -6.07
CA LEU A 486 20.71 -6.36 -7.36
C LEU A 486 20.94 -4.85 -7.24
N ASP A 487 20.31 -4.17 -6.26
CA ASP A 487 20.54 -2.75 -5.99
C ASP A 487 21.95 -2.45 -5.41
N LYS A 488 22.70 -3.48 -5.01
CA LYS A 488 24.08 -3.35 -4.46
C LYS A 488 25.18 -3.61 -5.49
N PHE A 489 24.83 -4.14 -6.65
CA PHE A 489 25.75 -4.38 -7.78
C PHE A 489 25.37 -3.47 -8.96
#